data_95395da8e55d9eaa9483829eed4c3587
#
_entry.id   95395da8e55d9eaa9483829eed4c3587
#
_cell.length_a   1.000
_cell.length_b   1.000
_cell.length_c   1.000
_cell.angle_alpha   90.00
_cell.angle_beta   90.00
_cell.angle_gamma   90.00
#
_symmetry.space_group_name_H-M   'P 1'
#
loop_
_entity.id
_entity.type
_entity.pdbx_description
1 polymer ?
#
loop_
_entity_poly.entity_id
_entity_poly.type
_entity_poly.pdbx_seq_one_letter_code
_entity_poly.pdbx_strand_id
1 'polypeptide(L)'
;MGRARSGYAGSVSNDRSRNKEELDQEWSELVEEHRLAMPGTQVLFAFLLVLPFQQRFRELADHQVYVYYSALLCAAIAIILLITPTAAHRLLWRHGEKEALLRVSTFTAIAATGFLAAGMSASVYLITDFLFGEPATAVVTAVLGGLFIGFWYGLPLVRRLRE
;
A
#
# COMPACT_ATOMS: atom_id res chain seq x y z
N MET A 1 30.27 46.21 -13.13
CA MET A 1 30.36 44.96 -12.33
C MET A 1 29.01 44.51 -11.74
N GLY A 2 27.87 44.85 -12.33
CA GLY A 2 26.50 44.62 -11.82
C GLY A 2 25.63 43.57 -12.49
N ARG A 3 26.00 43.03 -13.69
CA ARG A 3 25.14 42.15 -14.47
C ARG A 3 25.21 40.64 -14.14
N ALA A 4 26.29 40.15 -13.54
CA ALA A 4 26.50 38.75 -13.23
C ALA A 4 25.68 38.26 -12.00
N ARG A 5 25.35 39.16 -11.07
CA ARG A 5 24.56 38.79 -9.85
C ARG A 5 23.06 38.59 -10.12
N SER A 6 22.50 39.27 -11.13
CA SER A 6 21.06 39.14 -11.45
C SER A 6 20.69 37.79 -12.12
N GLY A 7 21.60 37.21 -12.93
CA GLY A 7 21.37 35.91 -13.57
C GLY A 7 21.40 34.75 -12.61
N TYR A 8 22.28 34.82 -11.59
CA TYR A 8 22.39 33.73 -10.59
C TYR A 8 21.18 33.64 -9.63
N ALA A 9 20.64 34.79 -9.24
CA ALA A 9 19.46 34.86 -8.39
C ALA A 9 18.20 34.34 -9.11
N GLY A 10 18.08 34.60 -10.41
CA GLY A 10 16.98 34.12 -11.25
C GLY A 10 17.02 32.60 -11.48
N SER A 11 18.20 31.99 -11.67
CA SER A 11 18.32 30.54 -11.84
C SER A 11 18.01 29.78 -10.55
N VAL A 12 18.47 30.24 -9.40
CA VAL A 12 18.23 29.61 -8.10
C VAL A 12 16.76 29.72 -7.67
N SER A 13 16.07 30.82 -8.03
CA SER A 13 14.63 30.94 -7.75
C SER A 13 13.80 30.04 -8.66
N ASN A 14 14.22 29.86 -9.93
CA ASN A 14 13.54 28.98 -10.89
C ASN A 14 13.72 27.50 -10.53
N ASP A 15 14.92 27.09 -10.06
CA ASP A 15 15.17 25.72 -9.59
C ASP A 15 14.37 25.40 -8.32
N ARG A 16 14.21 26.35 -7.42
CA ARG A 16 13.39 26.15 -6.21
C ARG A 16 11.89 26.06 -6.51
N SER A 17 11.40 26.81 -7.49
CA SER A 17 10.00 26.72 -7.90
C SER A 17 9.72 25.40 -8.62
N ARG A 18 10.59 24.95 -9.52
CA ARG A 18 10.48 23.66 -10.19
C ARG A 18 10.48 22.50 -9.18
N ASN A 19 11.39 22.50 -8.24
CA ASN A 19 11.47 21.46 -7.20
C ASN A 19 10.20 21.44 -6.31
N LYS A 20 9.59 22.59 -6.04
CA LYS A 20 8.30 22.65 -5.33
C LYS A 20 7.14 22.12 -6.15
N GLU A 21 7.08 22.45 -7.43
CA GLU A 21 6.04 21.97 -8.35
C GLU A 21 6.13 20.45 -8.54
N GLU A 22 7.35 19.90 -8.71
CA GLU A 22 7.59 18.46 -8.80
C GLU A 22 7.14 17.74 -7.50
N LEU A 23 7.50 18.25 -6.33
CA LEU A 23 7.08 17.70 -5.04
C LEU A 23 5.55 17.77 -4.82
N ASP A 24 4.92 18.85 -5.26
CA ASP A 24 3.47 19.00 -5.13
C ASP A 24 2.73 18.06 -6.10
N GLN A 25 3.31 17.77 -7.26
CA GLN A 25 2.79 16.81 -8.22
C GLN A 25 2.94 15.36 -7.71
N GLU A 26 4.13 14.96 -7.25
CA GLU A 26 4.36 13.65 -6.64
C GLU A 26 3.42 13.41 -5.44
N TRP A 27 3.19 14.43 -4.64
CA TRP A 27 2.24 14.36 -3.53
C TRP A 27 0.81 14.12 -4.00
N SER A 28 0.37 14.82 -5.06
CA SER A 28 -0.99 14.67 -5.57
C SER A 28 -1.22 13.29 -6.17
N GLU A 29 -0.22 12.73 -6.87
CA GLU A 29 -0.27 11.37 -7.42
C GLU A 29 -0.37 10.32 -6.31
N LEU A 30 0.46 10.42 -5.26
CA LEU A 30 0.40 9.52 -4.10
C LEU A 30 -0.97 9.56 -3.39
N VAL A 31 -1.54 10.75 -3.22
CA VAL A 31 -2.86 10.89 -2.59
C VAL A 31 -3.95 10.26 -3.44
N GLU A 32 -3.87 10.39 -4.76
CA GLU A 32 -4.84 9.80 -5.68
C GLU A 32 -4.76 8.26 -5.70
N GLU A 33 -3.56 7.69 -5.74
CA GLU A 33 -3.37 6.24 -5.60
C GLU A 33 -3.97 5.69 -4.29
N HIS A 34 -3.73 6.36 -3.17
CA HIS A 34 -4.30 5.98 -1.88
C HIS A 34 -5.83 6.05 -1.87
N ARG A 35 -6.38 7.06 -2.52
CA ARG A 35 -7.83 7.26 -2.63
C ARG A 35 -8.52 6.15 -3.41
N LEU A 36 -7.84 5.57 -4.41
CA LEU A 36 -8.34 4.42 -5.17
C LEU A 36 -8.22 3.10 -4.39
N ALA A 37 -7.13 2.89 -3.65
CA ALA A 37 -6.88 1.66 -2.89
C ALA A 37 -7.74 1.53 -1.62
N MET A 38 -8.08 2.65 -0.98
CA MET A 38 -8.84 2.67 0.28
C MET A 38 -10.19 1.96 0.24
N PRO A 39 -11.10 2.25 -0.72
CA PRO A 39 -12.42 1.63 -0.73
C PRO A 39 -12.33 0.11 -0.85
N GLY A 40 -11.45 -0.41 -1.70
CA GLY A 40 -11.26 -1.85 -1.87
C GLY A 40 -10.79 -2.54 -0.60
N THR A 41 -9.83 -1.94 0.11
CA THR A 41 -9.31 -2.48 1.37
C THR A 41 -10.37 -2.45 2.48
N GLN A 42 -11.17 -1.39 2.55
CA GLN A 42 -12.25 -1.27 3.53
C GLN A 42 -13.37 -2.29 3.28
N VAL A 43 -13.71 -2.54 2.03
CA VAL A 43 -14.69 -3.58 1.66
C VAL A 43 -14.19 -4.96 2.07
N LEU A 44 -12.92 -5.30 1.77
CA LEU A 44 -12.31 -6.56 2.20
C LEU A 44 -12.37 -6.69 3.74
N PHE A 45 -11.95 -5.66 4.46
CA PHE A 45 -11.95 -5.66 5.92
C PHE A 45 -13.36 -5.83 6.50
N ALA A 46 -14.37 -5.13 5.95
CA ALA A 46 -15.74 -5.24 6.36
C ALA A 46 -16.30 -6.66 6.18
N PHE A 47 -16.02 -7.31 5.05
CA PHE A 47 -16.40 -8.69 4.82
C PHE A 47 -15.71 -9.64 5.79
N LEU A 48 -14.44 -9.44 6.07
CA LEU A 48 -13.72 -10.25 7.07
C LEU A 48 -14.34 -10.09 8.46
N LEU A 49 -14.76 -8.88 8.86
CA LEU A 49 -15.42 -8.68 10.16
C LEU A 49 -16.77 -9.40 10.29
N VAL A 50 -17.46 -9.61 9.19
CA VAL A 50 -18.78 -10.30 9.19
C VAL A 50 -18.64 -11.82 9.26
N LEU A 51 -17.54 -12.39 8.77
CA LEU A 51 -17.31 -13.84 8.67
C LEU A 51 -17.55 -14.60 9.98
N PRO A 52 -17.08 -14.18 11.18
CA PRO A 52 -17.29 -14.92 12.42
C PRO A 52 -18.75 -15.06 12.84
N PHE A 53 -19.62 -14.21 12.32
CA PHE A 53 -21.05 -14.23 12.62
C PHE A 53 -21.84 -15.12 11.67
N GLN A 54 -21.20 -15.70 10.66
CA GLN A 54 -21.83 -16.65 9.75
C GLN A 54 -21.91 -18.04 10.38
N GLN A 55 -22.99 -18.77 10.10
CA GLN A 55 -23.22 -20.10 10.67
C GLN A 55 -22.08 -21.08 10.35
N ARG A 56 -21.56 -21.03 9.12
CA ARG A 56 -20.50 -21.92 8.64
C ARG A 56 -19.10 -21.60 9.22
N PHE A 57 -18.93 -20.48 9.90
CA PHE A 57 -17.65 -20.16 10.56
C PHE A 57 -17.28 -21.18 11.64
N ARG A 58 -18.27 -21.81 12.26
CA ARG A 58 -18.06 -22.85 13.27
C ARG A 58 -17.57 -24.18 12.70
N GLU A 59 -17.66 -24.36 11.38
CA GLU A 59 -17.19 -25.54 10.65
C GLU A 59 -15.69 -25.43 10.28
N LEU A 60 -15.06 -24.27 10.50
CA LEU A 60 -13.66 -24.05 10.20
C LEU A 60 -12.76 -24.86 11.15
N ALA A 61 -11.71 -25.46 10.59
CA ALA A 61 -10.65 -26.08 11.36
C ALA A 61 -9.80 -25.01 12.05
N ASP A 62 -9.10 -25.38 13.12
CA ASP A 62 -8.29 -24.43 13.92
C ASP A 62 -7.29 -23.65 13.06
N HIS A 63 -6.58 -24.30 12.14
CA HIS A 63 -5.63 -23.64 11.25
C HIS A 63 -6.32 -22.62 10.34
N GLN A 64 -7.54 -22.88 9.87
CA GLN A 64 -8.33 -21.95 9.04
C GLN A 64 -8.75 -20.70 9.84
N VAL A 65 -9.06 -20.86 11.11
CA VAL A 65 -9.33 -19.74 12.02
C VAL A 65 -8.09 -18.84 12.18
N TYR A 66 -6.89 -19.42 12.30
CA TYR A 66 -5.65 -18.64 12.37
C TYR A 66 -5.37 -17.90 11.04
N VAL A 67 -5.59 -18.54 9.91
CA VAL A 67 -5.45 -17.90 8.58
C VAL A 67 -6.45 -16.76 8.42
N TYR A 68 -7.71 -16.98 8.81
CA TYR A 68 -8.73 -15.91 8.83
C TYR A 68 -8.27 -14.71 9.67
N TYR A 69 -7.82 -14.97 10.90
CA TYR A 69 -7.41 -13.91 11.80
C TYR A 69 -6.18 -13.16 11.27
N SER A 70 -5.25 -13.86 10.65
CA SER A 70 -4.09 -13.25 9.97
C SER A 70 -4.53 -12.35 8.80
N ALA A 71 -5.50 -12.79 7.98
CA ALA A 71 -6.06 -11.99 6.90
C ALA A 71 -6.72 -10.70 7.43
N LEU A 72 -7.49 -10.82 8.52
CA LEU A 72 -8.14 -9.68 9.18
C LEU A 72 -7.11 -8.66 9.70
N LEU A 73 -6.05 -9.13 10.37
CA LEU A 73 -4.98 -8.27 10.88
C LEU A 73 -4.21 -7.60 9.73
N CYS A 74 -3.89 -8.32 8.67
CA CYS A 74 -3.23 -7.75 7.50
C CYS A 74 -4.09 -6.63 6.87
N ALA A 75 -5.39 -6.84 6.71
CA ALA A 75 -6.30 -5.83 6.19
C ALA A 75 -6.39 -4.60 7.12
N ALA A 76 -6.45 -4.80 8.43
CA ALA A 76 -6.44 -3.72 9.42
C ALA A 76 -5.16 -2.89 9.36
N ILE A 77 -3.99 -3.54 9.31
CA ILE A 77 -2.68 -2.88 9.20
C ILE A 77 -2.59 -2.12 7.87
N ALA A 78 -3.03 -2.71 6.76
CA ALA A 78 -3.06 -2.03 5.46
C ALA A 78 -3.87 -0.73 5.52
N ILE A 79 -5.06 -0.72 6.15
CA ILE A 79 -5.88 0.48 6.32
C ILE A 79 -5.16 1.53 7.16
N ILE A 80 -4.54 1.15 8.27
CA ILE A 80 -3.78 2.07 9.13
C ILE A 80 -2.66 2.72 8.33
N LEU A 81 -1.89 1.94 7.58
CA LEU A 81 -0.79 2.44 6.75
C LEU A 81 -1.27 3.36 5.62
N LEU A 82 -2.41 3.04 4.98
CA LEU A 82 -3.02 3.90 3.95
C LEU A 82 -3.52 5.25 4.50
N ILE A 83 -3.97 5.30 5.76
CA ILE A 83 -4.43 6.55 6.38
C ILE A 83 -3.25 7.39 6.90
N THR A 84 -2.11 6.77 7.20
CA THR A 84 -0.94 7.42 7.81
C THR A 84 -0.46 8.68 7.07
N PRO A 85 -0.33 8.72 5.72
CA PRO A 85 0.09 9.93 5.01
C PRO A 85 -0.85 11.11 5.23
N THR A 86 -2.15 10.88 5.23
CA THR A 86 -3.17 11.92 5.46
C THR A 86 -3.09 12.47 6.88
N ALA A 87 -2.89 11.60 7.88
CA ALA A 87 -2.73 12.00 9.27
C ALA A 87 -1.41 12.77 9.48
N ALA A 88 -0.30 12.26 8.92
CA ALA A 88 1.00 12.90 8.98
C ALA A 88 0.99 14.29 8.34
N HIS A 89 0.33 14.44 7.18
CA HIS A 89 0.20 15.73 6.51
C HIS A 89 -0.47 16.78 7.41
N ARG A 90 -1.55 16.43 8.12
CA ARG A 90 -2.24 17.35 9.03
C ARG A 90 -1.37 17.80 10.20
N LEU A 91 -0.48 16.92 10.69
CA LEU A 91 0.39 17.19 11.82
C LEU A 91 1.67 17.96 11.43
N LEU A 92 2.26 17.63 10.27
CA LEU A 92 3.56 18.17 9.83
C LEU A 92 3.46 19.40 8.91
N TRP A 93 2.27 19.74 8.40
CA TRP A 93 2.06 20.88 7.50
C TRP A 93 2.67 22.19 8.01
N ARG A 94 2.75 22.37 9.34
CA ARG A 94 3.25 23.59 9.96
C ARG A 94 4.79 23.70 9.98
N HIS A 95 5.55 22.64 9.69
CA HIS A 95 7.01 22.58 9.89
C HIS A 95 7.84 22.57 8.60
N GLY A 96 7.21 22.59 7.41
CA GLY A 96 7.93 22.74 6.13
C GLY A 96 8.76 21.53 5.67
N GLU A 97 8.63 20.38 6.30
CA GLU A 97 9.41 19.16 6.01
C GLU A 97 8.74 18.28 4.93
N LYS A 98 8.56 18.83 3.73
CA LYS A 98 7.90 18.12 2.61
C LYS A 98 8.62 16.82 2.21
N GLU A 99 9.94 16.81 2.18
CA GLU A 99 10.73 15.62 1.80
C GLU A 99 10.59 14.47 2.81
N ALA A 100 10.57 14.76 4.10
CA ALA A 100 10.34 13.75 5.13
C ALA A 100 8.95 13.15 5.00
N LEU A 101 7.96 13.98 4.72
CA LEU A 101 6.57 13.55 4.52
C LEU A 101 6.43 12.62 3.30
N LEU A 102 7.04 12.95 2.16
CA LEU A 102 7.05 12.11 0.97
C LEU A 102 7.72 10.76 1.24
N ARG A 103 8.85 10.74 1.91
CA ARG A 103 9.55 9.49 2.27
C ARG A 103 8.70 8.59 3.16
N VAL A 104 8.06 9.14 4.19
CA VAL A 104 7.14 8.39 5.06
C VAL A 104 5.96 7.87 4.25
N SER A 105 5.37 8.68 3.40
CA SER A 105 4.21 8.31 2.57
C SER A 105 4.54 7.18 1.60
N THR A 106 5.68 7.25 0.91
CA THR A 106 6.14 6.19 0.00
C THR A 106 6.38 4.88 0.74
N PHE A 107 7.05 4.93 1.91
CA PHE A 107 7.29 3.73 2.70
C PHE A 107 6.00 3.10 3.20
N THR A 108 5.07 3.91 3.73
CA THR A 108 3.77 3.41 4.21
C THR A 108 2.91 2.87 3.08
N ALA A 109 2.97 3.45 1.87
CA ALA A 109 2.28 2.94 0.69
C ALA A 109 2.79 1.54 0.30
N ILE A 110 4.11 1.37 0.18
CA ILE A 110 4.73 0.08 -0.15
C ILE A 110 4.39 -0.97 0.91
N ALA A 111 4.47 -0.62 2.18
CA ALA A 111 4.12 -1.53 3.26
C ALA A 111 2.62 -1.90 3.24
N ALA A 112 1.74 -0.91 3.02
CA ALA A 112 0.30 -1.13 2.93
C ALA A 112 -0.08 -2.09 1.80
N THR A 113 0.51 -1.92 0.61
CA THR A 113 0.28 -2.83 -0.51
C THR A 113 0.77 -4.25 -0.21
N GLY A 114 1.89 -4.40 0.51
CA GLY A 114 2.38 -5.70 0.98
C GLY A 114 1.40 -6.40 1.92
N PHE A 115 0.89 -5.68 2.92
CA PHE A 115 -0.11 -6.21 3.84
C PHE A 115 -1.45 -6.50 3.15
N LEU A 116 -1.85 -5.67 2.19
CA LEU A 116 -3.06 -5.91 1.40
C LEU A 116 -2.93 -7.20 0.57
N ALA A 117 -1.79 -7.39 -0.12
CA ALA A 117 -1.52 -8.60 -0.87
C ALA A 117 -1.53 -9.86 0.02
N ALA A 118 -0.92 -9.78 1.21
CA ALA A 118 -0.93 -10.87 2.18
C ALA A 118 -2.35 -11.17 2.68
N GLY A 119 -3.14 -10.15 3.01
CA GLY A 119 -4.52 -10.31 3.46
C GLY A 119 -5.43 -10.90 2.38
N MET A 120 -5.30 -10.46 1.12
CA MET A 120 -6.02 -11.03 -0.02
C MET A 120 -5.63 -12.48 -0.27
N SER A 121 -4.32 -12.80 -0.26
CA SER A 121 -3.83 -14.16 -0.44
C SER A 121 -4.32 -15.10 0.66
N ALA A 122 -4.28 -14.66 1.92
CA ALA A 122 -4.79 -15.43 3.05
C ALA A 122 -6.32 -15.65 2.97
N SER A 123 -7.07 -14.65 2.49
CA SER A 123 -8.53 -14.78 2.29
C SER A 123 -8.85 -15.79 1.19
N VAL A 124 -8.12 -15.76 0.08
CA VAL A 124 -8.31 -16.73 -1.01
C VAL A 124 -7.86 -18.12 -0.58
N TYR A 125 -6.73 -18.23 0.16
CA TYR A 125 -6.29 -19.48 0.76
C TYR A 125 -7.41 -20.10 1.59
N LEU A 126 -7.97 -19.34 2.53
CA LEU A 126 -9.03 -19.79 3.44
C LEU A 126 -10.25 -20.36 2.66
N ILE A 127 -10.71 -19.61 1.67
CA ILE A 127 -11.88 -20.02 0.87
C ILE A 127 -11.57 -21.28 0.06
N THR A 128 -10.38 -21.32 -0.56
CA THR A 128 -9.99 -22.47 -1.39
C THR A 128 -9.80 -23.72 -0.54
N ASP A 129 -9.17 -23.59 0.62
CA ASP A 129 -8.95 -24.70 1.55
C ASP A 129 -10.27 -25.25 2.11
N PHE A 130 -11.18 -24.37 2.43
CA PHE A 130 -12.52 -24.73 2.93
C PHE A 130 -13.37 -25.45 1.87
N LEU A 131 -13.23 -25.09 0.59
CA LEU A 131 -14.06 -25.63 -0.48
C LEU A 131 -13.46 -26.87 -1.14
N PHE A 132 -12.13 -26.92 -1.32
CA PHE A 132 -11.48 -27.91 -2.18
C PHE A 132 -10.39 -28.72 -1.47
N GLY A 133 -9.83 -28.20 -0.34
CA GLY A 133 -8.70 -28.82 0.33
C GLY A 133 -7.41 -28.83 -0.51
N GLU A 134 -6.42 -29.59 -0.06
CA GLU A 134 -5.19 -29.85 -0.79
C GLU A 134 -5.45 -30.81 -1.97
N PRO A 135 -4.80 -30.66 -3.15
CA PRO A 135 -3.70 -29.75 -3.49
C PRO A 135 -4.13 -28.41 -4.12
N ALA A 136 -5.43 -28.17 -4.34
CA ALA A 136 -5.94 -26.99 -5.03
C ALA A 136 -5.53 -25.69 -4.31
N THR A 137 -5.56 -25.71 -2.98
CA THR A 137 -5.18 -24.58 -2.14
C THR A 137 -3.72 -24.17 -2.35
N ALA A 138 -2.79 -25.13 -2.43
CA ALA A 138 -1.38 -24.85 -2.67
C ALA A 138 -1.16 -24.21 -4.05
N VAL A 139 -1.80 -24.71 -5.08
CA VAL A 139 -1.69 -24.18 -6.45
C VAL A 139 -2.23 -22.75 -6.54
N VAL A 140 -3.46 -22.52 -6.06
CA VAL A 140 -4.10 -21.19 -6.13
C VAL A 140 -3.31 -20.16 -5.34
N THR A 141 -2.85 -20.52 -4.14
CA THR A 141 -2.07 -19.61 -3.28
C THR A 141 -0.70 -19.31 -3.89
N ALA A 142 -0.02 -20.30 -4.47
CA ALA A 142 1.26 -20.09 -5.14
C ALA A 142 1.12 -19.19 -6.37
N VAL A 143 0.07 -19.38 -7.18
CA VAL A 143 -0.20 -18.54 -8.36
C VAL A 143 -0.48 -17.10 -7.94
N LEU A 144 -1.38 -16.88 -6.97
CA LEU A 144 -1.72 -15.54 -6.47
C LEU A 144 -0.52 -14.83 -5.84
N GLY A 145 0.21 -15.51 -4.95
CA GLY A 145 1.41 -14.96 -4.33
C GLY A 145 2.47 -14.62 -5.38
N GLY A 146 2.66 -15.50 -6.37
CA GLY A 146 3.57 -15.27 -7.49
C GLY A 146 3.18 -14.07 -8.35
N LEU A 147 1.89 -13.88 -8.61
CA LEU A 147 1.38 -12.70 -9.32
C LEU A 147 1.61 -11.41 -8.53
N PHE A 148 1.31 -11.38 -7.24
CA PHE A 148 1.57 -10.21 -6.40
C PHE A 148 3.05 -9.85 -6.35
N ILE A 149 3.93 -10.84 -6.10
CA ILE A 149 5.38 -10.61 -6.06
C ILE A 149 5.88 -10.17 -7.44
N GLY A 150 5.44 -10.83 -8.51
CA GLY A 150 5.89 -10.55 -9.88
C GLY A 150 5.49 -9.16 -10.36
N PHE A 151 4.23 -8.80 -10.22
CA PHE A 151 3.72 -7.52 -10.73
C PHE A 151 4.04 -6.33 -9.81
N TRP A 152 3.95 -6.50 -8.50
CA TRP A 152 4.09 -5.37 -7.59
C TRP A 152 5.53 -5.09 -7.17
N TYR A 153 6.38 -6.12 -7.13
CA TYR A 153 7.78 -5.96 -6.73
C TYR A 153 8.77 -6.36 -7.84
N GLY A 154 8.47 -7.39 -8.63
CA GLY A 154 9.37 -7.87 -9.68
C GLY A 154 9.55 -6.88 -10.82
N LEU A 155 8.47 -6.32 -11.37
CA LEU A 155 8.50 -5.36 -12.47
C LEU A 155 9.30 -4.08 -12.15
N PRO A 156 9.06 -3.38 -11.02
CA PRO A 156 9.85 -2.21 -10.65
C PRO A 156 11.32 -2.53 -10.43
N LEU A 157 11.61 -3.68 -9.81
CA LEU A 157 12.99 -4.09 -9.53
C LEU A 157 13.78 -4.39 -10.81
N VAL A 158 13.16 -5.07 -11.78
CA VAL A 158 13.81 -5.37 -13.08
C VAL A 158 14.09 -4.08 -13.85
N ARG A 159 13.23 -3.08 -13.81
CA ARG A 159 13.49 -1.77 -14.45
C ARG A 159 14.67 -1.06 -13.80
N ARG A 160 14.74 -1.05 -12.48
CA ARG A 160 15.83 -0.40 -11.72
C ARG A 160 17.20 -1.06 -11.94
N LEU A 161 17.24 -2.35 -12.27
CA LEU A 161 18.49 -3.08 -12.54
C LEU A 161 18.96 -2.93 -14.01
N ARG A 162 18.13 -2.37 -14.89
CA ARG A 162 18.46 -2.15 -16.31
C ARG A 162 18.90 -0.71 -16.62
N GLU A 163 18.74 0.20 -15.67
CA GLU A 163 19.28 1.57 -15.69
C GLU A 163 20.68 1.64 -15.02
#